data_2d4025a54edf9bac96cc4eb7db9bfd5a
#
_entry.id   2d4025a54edf9bac96cc4eb7db9bfd5a
#
_cell.length_a   1.000
_cell.length_b   1.000
_cell.length_c   1.000
_cell.angle_alpha   90.00
_cell.angle_beta   90.00
_cell.angle_gamma   90.00
#
_symmetry.space_group_name_H-M   'P 1'
#
loop_
_entity.id
_entity.type
_entity.pdbx_description
1 polymer ?
#
loop_
_entity_poly.entity_id
_entity_poly.type
_entity_poly.pdbx_seq_one_letter_code
_entity_poly.pdbx_strand_id
1 'polypeptide(L)'
;YLTCELDVPLAEQIGSEKHYIKDLPALVQTCKEKNIYLIARVVAFKDPILAEKMPEWSLHNSDGSIFRDKSGLAWVNPYRKEVWEYLASVGEAAIKAGFDEVQYDYVRFSTDSRMKQVDFGDSTKGRTKTEAISGFTLYASERIHAAGGRISADVYGVVIDSEEDQQIVGQNYVEMSRSLDAISPMIYPSHYGPYNYQIPVPDAQPYDTVLAAMQASKMVLAGLDPK
;
A
#
# COMPACT_ATOMS: atom_id res chain seq x y z
N TYR A 1 -3.64 12.95 0.26
CA TYR A 1 -4.89 13.64 -0.13
C TYR A 1 -5.60 12.92 -1.25
N LEU A 2 -6.93 13.12 -1.32
CA LEU A 2 -7.76 12.65 -2.42
C LEU A 2 -7.74 13.69 -3.55
N THR A 3 -7.70 13.23 -4.81
CA THR A 3 -7.64 14.10 -6.00
C THR A 3 -9.02 14.52 -6.49
N CYS A 4 -10.06 13.91 -5.94
CA CYS A 4 -11.46 14.17 -6.23
C CYS A 4 -12.28 14.11 -4.94
N GLU A 5 -13.50 14.59 -5.02
CA GLU A 5 -14.50 14.42 -3.97
C GLU A 5 -15.00 12.97 -4.00
N LEU A 6 -15.00 12.35 -2.82
CA LEU A 6 -15.56 11.03 -2.56
C LEU A 6 -16.43 11.11 -1.30
N ASP A 7 -17.44 10.26 -1.22
CA ASP A 7 -18.30 10.18 -0.01
C ASP A 7 -17.54 9.49 1.15
N VAL A 8 -16.57 10.23 1.72
CA VAL A 8 -15.76 9.81 2.87
C VAL A 8 -15.76 10.93 3.92
N PRO A 9 -16.68 10.90 4.89
CA PRO A 9 -16.88 12.02 5.85
C PRO A 9 -15.61 12.45 6.58
N LEU A 10 -14.72 11.51 6.93
CA LEU A 10 -13.47 11.85 7.59
C LEU A 10 -12.51 12.57 6.63
N ALA A 11 -12.47 12.23 5.33
CA ALA A 11 -11.63 12.91 4.36
C ALA A 11 -12.02 14.39 4.21
N GLU A 12 -13.30 14.68 4.17
CA GLU A 12 -13.85 16.04 4.18
C GLU A 12 -13.46 16.76 5.49
N GLN A 13 -13.74 16.13 6.65
CA GLN A 13 -13.47 16.70 7.96
C GLN A 13 -12.01 17.10 8.16
N ILE A 14 -11.06 16.28 7.70
CA ILE A 14 -9.62 16.56 7.82
C ILE A 14 -9.07 17.44 6.69
N GLY A 15 -9.87 17.78 5.69
CA GLY A 15 -9.49 18.61 4.54
C GLY A 15 -8.50 17.91 3.60
N SER A 16 -8.64 16.58 3.45
CA SER A 16 -7.76 15.80 2.57
C SER A 16 -8.18 15.80 1.10
N GLU A 17 -9.31 16.37 0.73
CA GLU A 17 -9.80 16.49 -0.64
C GLU A 17 -9.23 17.73 -1.35
N LYS A 18 -8.77 17.57 -2.58
CA LYS A 18 -8.10 18.63 -3.36
C LYS A 18 -8.78 18.98 -4.69
N HIS A 19 -9.88 18.36 -5.03
CA HIS A 19 -10.71 18.67 -6.21
C HIS A 19 -9.93 18.90 -7.52
N TYR A 20 -8.84 18.14 -7.76
CA TYR A 20 -8.11 18.22 -9.03
C TYR A 20 -8.93 17.64 -10.17
N ILE A 21 -9.70 16.58 -9.88
CA ILE A 21 -10.71 16.04 -10.77
C ILE A 21 -12.02 16.74 -10.41
N LYS A 22 -12.46 17.66 -11.26
CA LYS A 22 -13.63 18.52 -11.00
C LYS A 22 -14.96 17.82 -11.22
N ASP A 23 -14.99 16.87 -12.14
CA ASP A 23 -16.19 16.11 -12.50
C ASP A 23 -15.81 14.63 -12.63
N LEU A 24 -15.82 13.95 -11.50
CA LEU A 24 -15.50 12.53 -11.45
C LEU A 24 -16.53 11.66 -12.20
N PRO A 25 -17.85 11.89 -12.07
CA PRO A 25 -18.84 11.16 -12.84
C PRO A 25 -18.64 11.24 -14.35
N ALA A 26 -18.37 12.43 -14.90
CA ALA A 26 -18.10 12.59 -16.33
C ALA A 26 -16.82 11.89 -16.77
N LEU A 27 -15.76 11.92 -15.95
CA LEU A 27 -14.53 11.18 -16.21
C LEU A 27 -14.79 9.67 -16.26
N VAL A 28 -15.46 9.13 -15.26
CA VAL A 28 -15.80 7.70 -15.16
C VAL A 28 -16.66 7.27 -16.36
N GLN A 29 -17.68 8.05 -16.69
CA GLN A 29 -18.55 7.77 -17.84
C GLN A 29 -17.74 7.71 -19.15
N THR A 30 -16.87 8.71 -19.38
CA THR A 30 -16.02 8.75 -20.56
C THR A 30 -15.09 7.53 -20.68
N CYS A 31 -14.52 7.11 -19.57
CA CYS A 31 -13.65 5.92 -19.53
C CYS A 31 -14.43 4.65 -19.84
N LYS A 32 -15.62 4.48 -19.24
CA LYS A 32 -16.50 3.32 -19.48
C LYS A 32 -16.94 3.23 -20.94
N GLU A 33 -17.33 4.36 -21.55
CA GLU A 33 -17.70 4.42 -22.98
C GLU A 33 -16.56 3.99 -23.92
N LYS A 34 -15.32 4.17 -23.46
CA LYS A 34 -14.11 3.78 -24.21
C LYS A 34 -13.54 2.42 -23.78
N ASN A 35 -14.22 1.67 -22.92
CA ASN A 35 -13.76 0.42 -22.33
C ASN A 35 -12.38 0.54 -21.64
N ILE A 36 -12.13 1.66 -20.96
CA ILE A 36 -10.92 1.89 -20.16
C ILE A 36 -11.16 1.38 -18.75
N TYR A 37 -10.31 0.45 -18.29
CA TYR A 37 -10.30 -0.05 -16.92
C TYR A 37 -9.74 1.00 -15.97
N LEU A 38 -10.48 1.31 -14.91
CA LEU A 38 -10.15 2.39 -13.98
C LEU A 38 -9.60 1.86 -12.67
N ILE A 39 -8.38 2.24 -12.34
CA ILE A 39 -7.72 1.91 -11.08
C ILE A 39 -7.61 3.16 -10.19
N ALA A 40 -8.17 3.08 -9.00
CA ALA A 40 -7.98 4.08 -7.95
C ALA A 40 -6.72 3.75 -7.15
N ARG A 41 -5.62 4.47 -7.39
CA ARG A 41 -4.40 4.31 -6.60
C ARG A 41 -4.52 5.08 -5.28
N VAL A 42 -4.50 4.35 -4.17
CA VAL A 42 -4.63 4.89 -2.81
C VAL A 42 -3.32 4.74 -2.05
N VAL A 43 -2.72 5.87 -1.65
CA VAL A 43 -1.55 5.86 -0.76
C VAL A 43 -2.01 5.52 0.66
N ALA A 44 -1.53 4.38 1.19
CA ALA A 44 -2.01 3.84 2.45
C ALA A 44 -1.37 4.53 3.68
N PHE A 45 -0.26 4.00 4.18
CA PHE A 45 0.25 4.42 5.49
C PHE A 45 1.17 5.66 5.47
N LYS A 46 1.58 6.12 4.30
CA LYS A 46 2.31 7.39 4.14
C LYS A 46 1.32 8.53 3.90
N ASP A 47 0.53 8.87 4.91
CA ASP A 47 -0.47 9.93 4.84
C ASP A 47 -0.18 11.04 5.87
N PRO A 48 0.56 12.10 5.47
CA PRO A 48 0.91 13.18 6.38
C PRO A 48 -0.30 14.02 6.82
N ILE A 49 -1.36 14.10 6.01
CA ILE A 49 -2.57 14.87 6.38
C ILE A 49 -3.31 14.13 7.49
N LEU A 50 -3.59 12.85 7.30
CA LEU A 50 -4.25 12.05 8.33
C LEU A 50 -3.40 12.01 9.61
N ALA A 51 -2.08 11.82 9.48
CA ALA A 51 -1.17 11.75 10.60
C ALA A 51 -1.13 13.06 11.43
N GLU A 52 -1.24 14.22 10.79
CA GLU A 52 -1.22 15.52 11.46
C GLU A 52 -2.59 15.91 12.04
N LYS A 53 -3.68 15.48 11.41
CA LYS A 53 -5.05 15.77 11.86
C LYS A 53 -5.55 14.80 12.91
N MET A 54 -5.04 13.57 12.93
CA MET A 54 -5.33 12.51 13.89
C MET A 54 -4.01 12.02 14.51
N PRO A 55 -3.36 12.83 15.36
CA PRO A 55 -2.03 12.48 15.90
C PRO A 55 -2.01 11.14 16.63
N GLU A 56 -3.08 10.76 17.29
CA GLU A 56 -3.22 9.48 18.00
C GLU A 56 -3.20 8.25 17.07
N TRP A 57 -3.37 8.45 15.75
CA TRP A 57 -3.27 7.41 14.74
C TRP A 57 -1.91 7.37 14.06
N SER A 58 -1.02 8.32 14.40
CA SER A 58 0.30 8.44 13.81
C SER A 58 1.31 7.48 14.40
N LEU A 59 2.42 7.30 13.69
CA LEU A 59 3.65 6.77 14.26
C LEU A 59 4.31 7.83 15.16
N HIS A 60 4.74 7.44 16.35
CA HIS A 60 5.43 8.31 17.29
C HIS A 60 6.84 7.81 17.58
N ASN A 61 7.76 8.75 17.74
CA ASN A 61 9.07 8.48 18.29
C ASN A 61 8.96 8.24 19.81
N SER A 62 9.99 7.65 20.40
CA SER A 62 10.04 7.39 21.86
C SER A 62 9.97 8.64 22.74
N ASP A 63 10.19 9.83 22.18
CA ASP A 63 10.02 11.11 22.84
C ASP A 63 8.59 11.69 22.74
N GLY A 64 7.67 10.95 22.11
CA GLY A 64 6.29 11.34 21.89
C GLY A 64 6.04 12.22 20.67
N SER A 65 7.08 12.64 19.95
CA SER A 65 6.91 13.41 18.70
C SER A 65 6.39 12.53 17.56
N ILE A 66 5.66 13.13 16.60
CA ILE A 66 5.22 12.41 15.40
C ILE A 66 6.44 12.02 14.56
N PHE A 67 6.54 10.75 14.19
CA PHE A 67 7.58 10.27 13.29
C PHE A 67 7.43 10.89 11.90
N ARG A 68 8.54 11.38 11.35
CA ARG A 68 8.64 11.90 9.98
C ARG A 68 9.80 11.22 9.28
N ASP A 69 9.57 10.78 8.04
CA ASP A 69 10.63 10.20 7.21
C ASP A 69 11.66 11.25 6.75
N LYS A 70 12.71 10.82 6.05
CA LYS A 70 13.78 11.70 5.54
C LYS A 70 13.29 12.85 4.66
N SER A 71 12.08 12.74 4.10
CA SER A 71 11.43 13.79 3.31
C SER A 71 10.56 14.72 4.18
N GLY A 72 10.56 14.53 5.50
CA GLY A 72 9.75 15.30 6.44
C GLY A 72 8.28 14.91 6.50
N LEU A 73 7.87 13.82 5.83
CA LEU A 73 6.48 13.40 5.76
C LEU A 73 6.14 12.47 6.92
N ALA A 74 5.02 12.76 7.57
CA ALA A 74 4.48 11.95 8.65
C ALA A 74 3.80 10.68 8.11
N TRP A 75 3.74 9.64 8.96
CA TRP A 75 3.16 8.36 8.66
C TRP A 75 2.13 7.99 9.71
N VAL A 76 1.03 7.35 9.28
CA VAL A 76 0.05 6.76 10.19
C VAL A 76 0.49 5.35 10.61
N ASN A 77 -0.04 4.88 11.74
CA ASN A 77 0.38 3.64 12.35
C ASN A 77 -0.37 2.43 11.75
N PRO A 78 0.32 1.51 11.04
CA PRO A 78 -0.32 0.35 10.41
C PRO A 78 -0.96 -0.64 11.39
N TYR A 79 -0.67 -0.55 12.68
CA TYR A 79 -1.33 -1.39 13.70
C TYR A 79 -2.71 -0.89 14.12
N ARG A 80 -3.09 0.35 13.76
CA ARG A 80 -4.35 0.97 14.16
C ARG A 80 -5.51 0.54 13.24
N LYS A 81 -6.55 0.00 13.84
CA LYS A 81 -7.76 -0.40 13.11
C LYS A 81 -8.54 0.79 12.55
N GLU A 82 -8.49 1.92 13.23
CA GLU A 82 -9.10 3.17 12.80
C GLU A 82 -8.50 3.67 11.47
N VAL A 83 -7.18 3.48 11.29
CA VAL A 83 -6.50 3.77 10.01
C VAL A 83 -6.97 2.80 8.91
N TRP A 84 -7.13 1.50 9.25
CA TRP A 84 -7.65 0.51 8.30
C TRP A 84 -9.06 0.87 7.82
N GLU A 85 -9.93 1.26 8.77
CA GLU A 85 -11.30 1.69 8.48
C GLU A 85 -11.33 2.87 7.51
N TYR A 86 -10.53 3.91 7.78
CA TYR A 86 -10.42 5.07 6.91
C TYR A 86 -9.95 4.69 5.50
N LEU A 87 -8.85 3.93 5.39
CA LEU A 87 -8.29 3.52 4.10
C LEU A 87 -9.27 2.63 3.31
N ALA A 88 -9.95 1.72 3.97
CA ALA A 88 -10.95 0.88 3.33
C ALA A 88 -12.17 1.70 2.88
N SER A 89 -12.63 2.67 3.68
CA SER A 89 -13.74 3.55 3.30
C SER A 89 -13.42 4.41 2.07
N VAL A 90 -12.18 4.88 1.94
CA VAL A 90 -11.70 5.56 0.72
C VAL A 90 -11.78 4.63 -0.49
N GLY A 91 -11.32 3.40 -0.34
CA GLY A 91 -11.40 2.41 -1.41
C GLY A 91 -12.84 2.07 -1.82
N GLU A 92 -13.71 1.82 -0.83
CA GLU A 92 -15.14 1.56 -1.10
C GLU A 92 -15.82 2.73 -1.82
N ALA A 93 -15.53 3.96 -1.40
CA ALA A 93 -16.09 5.15 -2.04
C ALA A 93 -15.60 5.28 -3.49
N ALA A 94 -14.34 4.92 -3.77
CA ALA A 94 -13.82 4.89 -5.14
C ALA A 94 -14.56 3.85 -6.01
N ILE A 95 -14.79 2.63 -5.50
CA ILE A 95 -15.58 1.61 -6.23
C ILE A 95 -17.01 2.08 -6.48
N LYS A 96 -17.67 2.64 -5.46
CA LYS A 96 -19.03 3.21 -5.61
C LYS A 96 -19.06 4.36 -6.62
N ALA A 97 -17.99 5.15 -6.72
CA ALA A 97 -17.87 6.21 -7.72
C ALA A 97 -17.63 5.68 -9.14
N GLY A 98 -17.34 4.37 -9.31
CA GLY A 98 -17.28 3.69 -10.60
C GLY A 98 -15.89 3.27 -11.04
N PHE A 99 -14.89 3.27 -10.16
CA PHE A 99 -13.63 2.60 -10.41
C PHE A 99 -13.80 1.08 -10.39
N ASP A 100 -12.99 0.38 -11.15
CA ASP A 100 -13.03 -1.08 -11.27
C ASP A 100 -12.15 -1.76 -10.20
N GLU A 101 -11.09 -1.06 -9.78
CA GLU A 101 -10.07 -1.59 -8.87
C GLU A 101 -9.53 -0.51 -7.93
N VAL A 102 -9.17 -0.93 -6.72
CA VAL A 102 -8.37 -0.12 -5.77
C VAL A 102 -6.98 -0.72 -5.69
N GLN A 103 -5.96 0.09 -5.98
CA GLN A 103 -4.56 -0.27 -5.83
C GLN A 103 -3.96 0.48 -4.63
N TYR A 104 -3.58 -0.26 -3.58
CA TYR A 104 -2.93 0.32 -2.41
C TYR A 104 -1.42 0.40 -2.62
N ASP A 105 -0.88 1.61 -2.60
CA ASP A 105 0.56 1.88 -2.53
C ASP A 105 0.96 2.34 -1.14
N TYR A 106 2.26 2.30 -0.82
CA TYR A 106 2.77 2.54 0.55
C TYR A 106 2.06 1.70 1.63
N VAL A 107 1.61 0.51 1.26
CA VAL A 107 0.99 -0.49 2.15
C VAL A 107 2.09 -1.25 2.90
N ARG A 108 2.84 -0.50 3.72
CA ARG A 108 4.06 -0.95 4.39
C ARG A 108 4.50 0.00 5.51
N PHE A 109 5.47 -0.43 6.30
CA PHE A 109 6.21 0.46 7.18
C PHE A 109 7.27 1.25 6.40
N SER A 110 7.74 2.36 6.97
CA SER A 110 8.81 3.17 6.36
C SER A 110 10.15 2.41 6.38
N THR A 111 10.95 2.57 5.32
CA THR A 111 12.32 2.06 5.24
C THR A 111 13.35 2.99 5.86
N ASP A 112 12.92 4.12 6.41
CA ASP A 112 13.80 5.09 7.06
C ASP A 112 14.46 4.46 8.29
N SER A 113 15.77 4.62 8.43
CA SER A 113 16.51 4.06 9.55
C SER A 113 16.05 4.57 10.93
N ARG A 114 15.42 5.75 10.96
CA ARG A 114 14.80 6.34 12.17
C ARG A 114 13.58 5.59 12.65
N MET A 115 13.02 4.65 11.87
CA MET A 115 11.99 3.74 12.34
C MET A 115 12.40 2.93 13.59
N LYS A 116 13.71 2.81 13.85
CA LYS A 116 14.24 2.20 15.08
C LYS A 116 13.91 3.01 16.35
N GLN A 117 13.56 4.28 16.19
CA GLN A 117 13.17 5.18 17.29
C GLN A 117 11.66 5.24 17.51
N VAL A 118 10.89 4.58 16.65
CA VAL A 118 9.43 4.55 16.75
C VAL A 118 9.00 3.62 17.86
N ASP A 119 8.19 4.15 18.76
CA ASP A 119 7.49 3.39 19.79
C ASP A 119 6.07 3.08 19.30
N PHE A 120 5.78 1.83 19.08
CA PHE A 120 4.44 1.37 18.67
C PHE A 120 3.49 1.20 19.87
N GLY A 121 4.03 1.18 21.09
CA GLY A 121 3.28 0.96 22.32
C GLY A 121 2.41 -0.29 22.24
N ASP A 122 1.26 -0.24 22.92
CA ASP A 122 0.28 -1.34 22.95
C ASP A 122 -0.48 -1.53 21.62
N SER A 123 -0.27 -0.65 20.63
CA SER A 123 -0.98 -0.75 19.35
C SER A 123 -0.64 -2.04 18.60
N THR A 124 0.53 -2.61 18.82
CA THR A 124 0.96 -3.87 18.21
C THR A 124 0.05 -5.03 18.62
N LYS A 125 -0.41 -5.05 19.87
CA LYS A 125 -1.14 -6.19 20.46
C LYS A 125 -0.45 -7.52 20.20
N GLY A 126 0.89 -7.53 20.23
CA GLY A 126 1.73 -8.70 19.98
C GLY A 126 1.88 -9.11 18.51
N ARG A 127 1.33 -8.36 17.57
CA ARG A 127 1.45 -8.63 16.13
C ARG A 127 2.81 -8.16 15.59
N THR A 128 3.34 -8.91 14.66
CA THR A 128 4.47 -8.51 13.82
C THR A 128 4.06 -7.47 12.78
N LYS A 129 5.02 -6.83 12.13
CA LYS A 129 4.74 -5.90 11.02
C LYS A 129 4.06 -6.61 9.84
N THR A 130 4.49 -7.83 9.51
CA THR A 130 3.91 -8.63 8.43
C THR A 130 2.47 -9.02 8.73
N GLU A 131 2.15 -9.39 9.97
CA GLU A 131 0.77 -9.67 10.39
C GLU A 131 -0.12 -8.41 10.35
N ALA A 132 0.43 -7.23 10.65
CA ALA A 132 -0.33 -5.99 10.55
C ALA A 132 -0.67 -5.65 9.09
N ILE A 133 0.30 -5.74 8.17
CA ILE A 133 0.09 -5.41 6.76
C ILE A 133 -0.81 -6.45 6.09
N SER A 134 -0.54 -7.76 6.28
CA SER A 134 -1.39 -8.82 5.72
C SER A 134 -2.82 -8.78 6.29
N GLY A 135 -2.94 -8.43 7.57
CA GLY A 135 -4.25 -8.22 8.19
C GLY A 135 -5.01 -7.02 7.62
N PHE A 136 -4.30 -5.94 7.28
CA PHE A 136 -4.91 -4.81 6.57
C PHE A 136 -5.36 -5.20 5.15
N THR A 137 -4.51 -5.89 4.38
CA THR A 137 -4.89 -6.29 3.00
C THR A 137 -6.09 -7.22 3.00
N LEU A 138 -6.19 -8.15 3.94
CA LEU A 138 -7.37 -9.00 4.10
C LEU A 138 -8.61 -8.17 4.44
N TYR A 139 -8.52 -7.29 5.44
CA TYR A 139 -9.63 -6.41 5.85
C TYR A 139 -10.12 -5.52 4.70
N ALA A 140 -9.19 -4.89 3.97
CA ALA A 140 -9.52 -4.05 2.83
C ALA A 140 -10.14 -4.86 1.69
N SER A 141 -9.62 -6.07 1.42
CA SER A 141 -10.14 -6.98 0.41
C SER A 141 -11.61 -7.34 0.64
N GLU A 142 -11.95 -7.73 1.86
CA GLU A 142 -13.35 -8.05 2.21
C GLU A 142 -14.29 -6.87 1.93
N ARG A 143 -13.86 -5.64 2.26
CA ARG A 143 -14.63 -4.42 2.06
C ARG A 143 -14.77 -4.06 0.57
N ILE A 144 -13.67 -4.11 -0.17
CA ILE A 144 -13.65 -3.79 -1.60
C ILE A 144 -14.46 -4.81 -2.41
N HIS A 145 -14.31 -6.11 -2.12
CA HIS A 145 -15.11 -7.15 -2.77
C HIS A 145 -16.61 -7.01 -2.46
N ALA A 146 -16.96 -6.68 -1.21
CA ALA A 146 -18.36 -6.41 -0.84
C ALA A 146 -18.94 -5.20 -1.60
N ALA A 147 -18.10 -4.22 -1.97
CA ALA A 147 -18.49 -3.10 -2.82
C ALA A 147 -18.54 -3.44 -4.33
N GLY A 148 -18.12 -4.65 -4.72
CA GLY A 148 -18.12 -5.12 -6.12
C GLY A 148 -16.87 -4.77 -6.92
N GLY A 149 -15.81 -4.29 -6.26
CA GLY A 149 -14.53 -3.94 -6.89
C GLY A 149 -13.45 -5.01 -6.77
N ARG A 150 -12.32 -4.77 -7.39
CA ARG A 150 -11.09 -5.56 -7.26
C ARG A 150 -10.07 -4.81 -6.41
N ILE A 151 -9.11 -5.55 -5.85
CA ILE A 151 -8.06 -4.98 -5.01
C ILE A 151 -6.68 -5.46 -5.45
N SER A 152 -5.74 -4.52 -5.53
CA SER A 152 -4.32 -4.82 -5.73
C SER A 152 -3.44 -4.02 -4.77
N ALA A 153 -2.17 -4.37 -4.71
CA ALA A 153 -1.20 -3.66 -3.89
C ALA A 153 0.16 -3.57 -4.57
N ASP A 154 0.79 -2.40 -4.42
CA ASP A 154 2.18 -2.18 -4.81
C ASP A 154 3.09 -2.61 -3.67
N VAL A 155 4.04 -3.48 -3.96
CA VAL A 155 5.01 -3.98 -2.98
C VAL A 155 6.44 -3.80 -3.51
N TYR A 156 7.42 -3.74 -2.63
CA TYR A 156 8.80 -3.73 -3.10
C TYR A 156 9.16 -5.04 -3.83
N GLY A 157 9.89 -4.91 -4.94
CA GLY A 157 10.32 -6.07 -5.72
C GLY A 157 11.20 -7.04 -4.91
N VAL A 158 12.01 -6.52 -4.00
CA VAL A 158 12.92 -7.34 -3.16
C VAL A 158 12.18 -8.23 -2.15
N VAL A 159 10.91 -7.95 -1.80
CA VAL A 159 10.15 -8.79 -0.87
C VAL A 159 9.63 -10.09 -1.48
N ILE A 160 9.85 -10.29 -2.78
CA ILE A 160 9.45 -11.54 -3.46
C ILE A 160 10.10 -12.75 -2.77
N ASP A 161 11.41 -12.66 -2.47
CA ASP A 161 12.22 -13.75 -1.97
C ASP A 161 13.16 -13.39 -0.79
N SER A 162 13.12 -12.13 -0.30
CA SER A 162 13.89 -11.68 0.87
C SER A 162 13.03 -11.62 2.13
N GLU A 163 13.15 -12.61 3.01
CA GLU A 163 12.48 -12.59 4.32
C GLU A 163 12.89 -11.39 5.18
N GLU A 164 14.16 -10.97 5.12
CA GLU A 164 14.64 -9.82 5.87
C GLU A 164 13.90 -8.54 5.44
N ASP A 165 13.81 -8.29 4.14
CA ASP A 165 13.10 -7.13 3.61
C ASP A 165 11.60 -7.19 3.91
N GLN A 166 10.99 -8.38 3.82
CA GLN A 166 9.59 -8.59 4.22
C GLN A 166 9.35 -8.13 5.67
N GLN A 167 10.22 -8.50 6.59
CA GLN A 167 10.10 -8.12 8.01
C GLN A 167 10.37 -6.63 8.24
N ILE A 168 11.31 -6.02 7.52
CA ILE A 168 11.62 -4.61 7.65
C ILE A 168 10.40 -3.75 7.28
N VAL A 169 9.79 -4.02 6.13
CA VAL A 169 8.67 -3.23 5.60
C VAL A 169 7.30 -3.77 5.97
N GLY A 170 7.21 -4.98 6.48
CA GLY A 170 5.95 -5.64 6.84
C GLY A 170 5.22 -6.28 5.66
N GLN A 171 5.84 -6.39 4.49
CA GLN A 171 5.22 -6.97 3.29
C GLN A 171 5.59 -8.45 3.15
N ASN A 172 4.74 -9.35 3.63
CA ASN A 172 4.87 -10.77 3.31
C ASN A 172 4.20 -11.05 1.96
N TYR A 173 5.01 -11.34 0.94
CA TYR A 173 4.57 -11.43 -0.44
C TYR A 173 3.49 -12.51 -0.65
N VAL A 174 3.69 -13.68 -0.06
CA VAL A 174 2.76 -14.82 -0.17
C VAL A 174 1.46 -14.54 0.58
N GLU A 175 1.54 -14.09 1.83
CA GLU A 175 0.34 -13.85 2.66
C GLU A 175 -0.52 -12.72 2.11
N MET A 176 0.10 -11.64 1.62
CA MET A 176 -0.65 -10.56 0.96
C MET A 176 -1.35 -11.06 -0.30
N SER A 177 -0.67 -11.88 -1.11
CA SER A 177 -1.25 -12.43 -2.35
C SER A 177 -2.49 -13.31 -2.11
N ARG A 178 -2.66 -13.87 -0.91
CA ARG A 178 -3.85 -14.67 -0.56
C ARG A 178 -5.14 -13.86 -0.49
N SER A 179 -5.04 -12.56 -0.23
CA SER A 179 -6.20 -11.67 -0.09
C SER A 179 -6.40 -10.74 -1.28
N LEU A 180 -5.39 -10.54 -2.12
CA LEU A 180 -5.41 -9.60 -3.24
C LEU A 180 -5.82 -10.30 -4.55
N ASP A 181 -6.49 -9.57 -5.45
CA ASP A 181 -6.76 -10.02 -6.83
C ASP A 181 -5.52 -9.89 -7.72
N ALA A 182 -4.64 -8.95 -7.41
CA ALA A 182 -3.34 -8.78 -8.06
C ALA A 182 -2.32 -8.21 -7.08
N ILE A 183 -1.05 -8.58 -7.28
CA ILE A 183 0.08 -8.00 -6.55
C ILE A 183 1.08 -7.43 -7.55
N SER A 184 1.53 -6.20 -7.32
CA SER A 184 2.37 -5.44 -8.25
C SER A 184 3.74 -5.21 -7.64
N PRO A 185 4.72 -6.11 -7.86
CA PRO A 185 6.06 -5.89 -7.35
C PRO A 185 6.76 -4.77 -8.13
N MET A 186 7.20 -3.74 -7.41
CA MET A 186 7.97 -2.63 -7.96
C MET A 186 9.42 -3.06 -8.15
N ILE A 187 9.69 -3.67 -9.29
CA ILE A 187 11.03 -4.17 -9.65
C ILE A 187 11.83 -3.03 -10.29
N TYR A 188 12.60 -2.33 -9.45
CA TYR A 188 13.55 -1.31 -9.92
C TYR A 188 14.97 -1.92 -9.91
N PRO A 189 15.63 -2.15 -11.05
CA PRO A 189 16.95 -2.79 -11.10
C PRO A 189 17.98 -2.12 -10.20
N SER A 190 17.95 -0.80 -10.07
CA SER A 190 18.81 -0.02 -9.17
C SER A 190 18.63 -0.29 -7.67
N HIS A 191 17.56 -0.97 -7.27
CA HIS A 191 17.30 -1.33 -5.88
C HIS A 191 17.87 -2.71 -5.50
N TYR A 192 18.33 -3.46 -6.49
CA TYR A 192 18.95 -4.76 -6.25
C TYR A 192 20.46 -4.60 -6.10
N GLY A 193 21.02 -5.21 -5.07
CA GLY A 193 22.47 -5.22 -4.84
C GLY A 193 23.22 -6.05 -5.89
N PRO A 194 24.56 -5.87 -5.97
CA PRO A 194 25.40 -6.69 -6.86
C PRO A 194 25.15 -8.19 -6.62
N TYR A 195 25.15 -8.95 -7.70
CA TYR A 195 24.95 -10.41 -7.73
C TYR A 195 23.55 -10.91 -7.28
N ASN A 196 22.57 -10.03 -7.03
CA ASN A 196 21.20 -10.48 -6.92
C ASN A 196 20.80 -11.21 -8.21
N TYR A 197 20.10 -12.32 -8.07
CA TYR A 197 19.77 -13.23 -9.19
C TYR A 197 20.98 -13.68 -10.01
N GLN A 198 22.17 -13.71 -9.42
CA GLN A 198 23.46 -13.98 -10.08
C GLN A 198 23.83 -12.96 -11.18
N ILE A 199 23.22 -11.78 -11.16
CA ILE A 199 23.48 -10.67 -12.08
C ILE A 199 24.52 -9.74 -11.43
N PRO A 200 25.72 -9.57 -12.02
CA PRO A 200 26.80 -8.79 -11.40
C PRO A 200 26.43 -7.34 -11.11
N VAL A 201 25.71 -6.70 -12.03
CA VAL A 201 25.24 -5.31 -11.91
C VAL A 201 23.80 -5.22 -12.40
N PRO A 202 22.81 -5.44 -11.51
CA PRO A 202 21.40 -5.46 -11.88
C PRO A 202 20.92 -4.20 -12.63
N ASP A 203 21.38 -3.02 -12.20
CA ASP A 203 21.00 -1.74 -12.82
C ASP A 203 21.50 -1.60 -14.27
N ALA A 204 22.60 -2.26 -14.62
CA ALA A 204 23.12 -2.31 -15.99
C ALA A 204 22.44 -3.40 -16.84
N GLN A 205 21.68 -4.30 -16.24
CA GLN A 205 20.99 -5.42 -16.90
C GLN A 205 19.50 -5.45 -16.52
N PRO A 206 18.73 -4.38 -16.87
CA PRO A 206 17.35 -4.22 -16.39
C PRO A 206 16.42 -5.31 -16.89
N TYR A 207 16.56 -5.77 -18.12
CA TYR A 207 15.75 -6.85 -18.67
C TYR A 207 15.92 -8.15 -17.88
N ASP A 208 17.16 -8.58 -17.68
CA ASP A 208 17.46 -9.84 -16.98
C ASP A 208 17.04 -9.77 -15.52
N THR A 209 17.21 -8.62 -14.88
CA THR A 209 16.80 -8.39 -13.49
C THR A 209 15.27 -8.49 -13.33
N VAL A 210 14.51 -7.81 -14.19
CA VAL A 210 13.05 -7.88 -14.16
C VAL A 210 12.57 -9.29 -14.47
N LEU A 211 13.13 -9.95 -15.48
CA LEU A 211 12.79 -11.31 -15.85
C LEU A 211 13.03 -12.30 -14.70
N ALA A 212 14.21 -12.22 -14.07
CA ALA A 212 14.56 -13.10 -12.96
C ALA A 212 13.63 -12.89 -11.74
N ALA A 213 13.35 -11.63 -11.39
CA ALA A 213 12.43 -11.31 -10.30
C ALA A 213 11.01 -11.81 -10.57
N MET A 214 10.51 -11.67 -11.81
CA MET A 214 9.17 -12.19 -12.16
C MET A 214 9.13 -13.72 -12.20
N GLN A 215 10.21 -14.39 -12.57
CA GLN A 215 10.33 -15.84 -12.46
C GLN A 215 10.34 -16.29 -11.00
N ALA A 216 11.06 -15.58 -10.12
CA ALA A 216 11.03 -15.83 -8.68
C ALA A 216 9.61 -15.64 -8.12
N SER A 217 8.92 -14.55 -8.49
CA SER A 217 7.52 -14.32 -8.11
C SER A 217 6.62 -15.50 -8.50
N LYS A 218 6.73 -15.98 -9.74
CA LYS A 218 5.95 -17.12 -10.21
C LYS A 218 6.22 -18.40 -9.40
N MET A 219 7.48 -18.62 -9.01
CA MET A 219 7.85 -19.78 -8.20
C MET A 219 7.33 -19.68 -6.77
N VAL A 220 7.45 -18.51 -6.16
CA VAL A 220 7.02 -18.26 -4.77
C VAL A 220 5.49 -18.35 -4.64
N LEU A 221 4.77 -17.93 -5.67
CA LEU A 221 3.31 -17.99 -5.71
C LEU A 221 2.77 -19.33 -6.27
N ALA A 222 3.65 -20.24 -6.72
CA ALA A 222 3.24 -21.55 -7.20
C ALA A 222 2.55 -22.34 -6.08
N GLY A 223 1.31 -22.74 -6.30
CA GLY A 223 0.48 -23.45 -5.29
C GLY A 223 -0.50 -22.55 -4.53
N LEU A 224 -0.52 -21.24 -4.79
CA LEU A 224 -1.69 -20.44 -4.46
C LEU A 224 -2.75 -20.66 -5.54
N ASP A 225 -3.98 -21.00 -5.11
CA ASP A 225 -5.10 -21.08 -6.04
C ASP A 225 -5.37 -19.69 -6.62
N PRO A 226 -5.46 -19.56 -7.96
CA PRO A 226 -5.89 -18.31 -8.57
C PRO A 226 -7.33 -18.00 -8.13
N LYS A 227 -7.53 -16.76 -7.68
CA LYS A 227 -8.88 -16.29 -7.34
C LYS A 227 -9.68 -15.88 -8.56
#